data_ecbe0fe1c4fa83e121ecde19a54673bf
#
_entry.id   ecbe0fe1c4fa83e121ecde19a54673bf
#
_cell.length_a   1.000
_cell.length_b   1.000
_cell.length_c   1.000
_cell.angle_alpha   90.00
_cell.angle_beta   90.00
_cell.angle_gamma   90.00
#
_symmetry.space_group_name_H-M   'P 1'
#
loop_
_entity.id
_entity.type
_entity.pdbx_description
1 polymer ?
#
loop_
_entity_poly.entity_id
_entity_poly.type
_entity_poly.pdbx_seq_one_letter_code
_entity_poly.pdbx_strand_id
1 'polypeptide(L)'
;VELLLVRHALPIRKELERGAADPELSDDGVAQAALLTQYLASEHLDAVYASPMNRARQTAEPVVAQRALELRFRDGLAEFDRHSSEYIPVEELKASGDPRWAKMLSGEWDADESPQEFHQRTIDTIEAIIDDHRGHRVAVVCHGGVINAYLTTIMKMSDEFGRGFFYPNYTSINRVAASSNGDRSVITINETSHLRNSGLPMGLFQKG
;
A
#
# COMPACT_ATOMS: atom_id res chain seq x y z
N VAL A 1 9.92 -16.92 1.96
CA VAL A 1 8.73 -16.12 2.33
C VAL A 1 7.88 -15.89 1.09
N GLU A 2 6.57 -16.00 1.24
CA GLU A 2 5.62 -15.42 0.29
C GLU A 2 5.09 -14.11 0.89
N LEU A 3 5.42 -12.99 0.26
CA LEU A 3 5.04 -11.65 0.71
C LEU A 3 3.84 -11.16 -0.11
N LEU A 4 2.78 -10.72 0.56
CA LEU A 4 1.61 -10.09 -0.03
C LEU A 4 1.64 -8.59 0.32
N LEU A 5 2.10 -7.76 -0.61
CA LEU A 5 2.03 -6.30 -0.46
C LEU A 5 0.64 -5.83 -0.89
N VAL A 6 -0.12 -5.27 0.05
CA VAL A 6 -1.50 -4.85 -0.16
C VAL A 6 -1.61 -3.34 -0.03
N ARG A 7 -2.12 -2.65 -1.06
CA ARG A 7 -2.45 -1.23 -0.92
C ARG A 7 -3.68 -1.07 -0.02
N HIS A 8 -3.67 -0.08 0.85
CA HIS A 8 -4.84 0.28 1.65
C HIS A 8 -6.10 0.52 0.79
N ALA A 9 -7.28 0.38 1.38
CA ALA A 9 -8.57 0.68 0.79
C ALA A 9 -8.79 2.21 0.64
N LEU A 10 -9.81 2.61 -0.10
CA LEU A 10 -10.12 4.02 -0.41
C LEU A 10 -10.40 4.83 0.87
N PRO A 11 -9.60 5.85 1.20
CA PRO A 11 -9.88 6.74 2.32
C PRO A 11 -10.74 7.93 1.90
N ILE A 12 -11.26 8.65 2.90
CA ILE A 12 -11.91 9.94 2.67
C ILE A 12 -10.88 11.02 2.35
N ARG A 13 -11.32 12.08 1.66
CA ARG A 13 -10.56 13.33 1.57
C ARG A 13 -10.47 13.98 2.94
N LYS A 14 -9.29 14.50 3.30
CA LYS A 14 -9.07 15.21 4.57
C LYS A 14 -8.08 16.34 4.37
N GLU A 15 -8.47 17.53 4.77
CA GLU A 15 -7.63 18.73 4.73
C GLU A 15 -7.71 19.40 6.10
N LEU A 16 -6.57 19.75 6.67
CA LEU A 16 -6.43 20.36 7.99
C LEU A 16 -5.65 21.66 7.86
N GLU A 17 -5.94 22.62 8.74
CA GLU A 17 -5.13 23.83 8.84
C GLU A 17 -3.74 23.56 9.41
N ARG A 18 -3.59 22.54 10.27
CA ARG A 18 -2.33 22.13 10.91
C ARG A 18 -2.37 20.64 11.28
N GLY A 19 -1.18 20.03 11.32
CA GLY A 19 -0.99 18.63 11.69
C GLY A 19 -1.16 17.67 10.52
N ALA A 20 -0.95 16.40 10.76
CA ALA A 20 -1.00 15.36 9.73
C ALA A 20 -2.44 14.97 9.39
N ALA A 21 -2.79 15.05 8.12
CA ALA A 21 -4.05 14.56 7.60
C ALA A 21 -3.97 13.03 7.41
N ASP A 22 -4.24 12.29 8.47
CA ASP A 22 -4.31 10.84 8.44
C ASP A 22 -5.78 10.40 8.31
N PRO A 23 -6.32 10.21 7.07
CA PRO A 23 -7.72 9.91 6.84
C PRO A 23 -8.08 8.48 7.22
N GLU A 24 -9.32 8.32 7.64
CA GLU A 24 -10.00 7.04 7.77
C GLU A 24 -10.50 6.55 6.41
N LEU A 25 -10.95 5.30 6.35
CA LEU A 25 -11.57 4.75 5.15
C LEU A 25 -12.93 5.42 4.89
N SER A 26 -13.26 5.57 3.61
CA SER A 26 -14.62 5.87 3.17
C SER A 26 -15.53 4.63 3.31
N ASP A 27 -16.85 4.80 3.14
CA ASP A 27 -17.78 3.67 3.13
C ASP A 27 -17.41 2.64 2.05
N ASP A 28 -17.03 3.11 0.85
CA ASP A 28 -16.52 2.24 -0.22
C ASP A 28 -15.22 1.55 0.19
N GLY A 29 -14.33 2.25 0.90
CA GLY A 29 -13.09 1.69 1.43
C GLY A 29 -13.34 0.60 2.47
N VAL A 30 -14.33 0.77 3.34
CA VAL A 30 -14.74 -0.27 4.31
C VAL A 30 -15.27 -1.50 3.56
N ALA A 31 -16.09 -1.30 2.52
CA ALA A 31 -16.58 -2.39 1.68
C ALA A 31 -15.43 -3.10 0.94
N GLN A 32 -14.45 -2.37 0.40
CA GLN A 32 -13.25 -2.94 -0.21
C GLN A 32 -12.44 -3.80 0.76
N ALA A 33 -12.22 -3.32 2.00
CA ALA A 33 -11.50 -4.07 3.04
C ALA A 33 -12.24 -5.36 3.43
N ALA A 34 -13.57 -5.33 3.45
CA ALA A 34 -14.39 -6.52 3.69
C ALA A 34 -14.24 -7.56 2.56
N LEU A 35 -14.28 -7.13 1.29
CA LEU A 35 -14.07 -8.02 0.14
C LEU A 35 -12.65 -8.60 0.10
N LEU A 36 -11.64 -7.81 0.40
CA LEU A 36 -10.26 -8.29 0.56
C LEU A 36 -10.17 -9.38 1.64
N THR A 37 -10.81 -9.15 2.79
CA THR A 37 -10.83 -10.09 3.91
C THR A 37 -11.47 -11.41 3.52
N GLN A 38 -12.60 -11.37 2.80
CA GLN A 38 -13.26 -12.57 2.27
C GLN A 38 -12.37 -13.29 1.24
N TYR A 39 -11.74 -12.56 0.35
CA TYR A 39 -10.86 -13.12 -0.68
C TYR A 39 -9.68 -13.87 -0.06
N LEU A 40 -9.05 -13.27 0.94
CA LEU A 40 -7.93 -13.89 1.66
C LEU A 40 -8.36 -15.01 2.62
N ALA A 41 -9.67 -15.22 2.87
CA ALA A 41 -10.13 -16.17 3.89
C ALA A 41 -9.64 -17.61 3.71
N SER A 42 -9.43 -18.02 2.46
CA SER A 42 -8.90 -19.36 2.12
C SER A 42 -7.37 -19.45 2.15
N GLU A 43 -6.67 -18.32 2.32
CA GLU A 43 -5.22 -18.29 2.36
C GLU A 43 -4.71 -18.35 3.81
N HIS A 44 -3.74 -19.22 4.03
CA HIS A 44 -3.03 -19.21 5.30
C HIS A 44 -2.10 -17.99 5.36
N LEU A 45 -2.18 -17.23 6.45
CA LEU A 45 -1.24 -16.14 6.75
C LEU A 45 -0.62 -16.39 8.12
N ASP A 46 0.70 -16.34 8.20
CA ASP A 46 1.45 -16.51 9.44
C ASP A 46 1.58 -15.20 10.22
N ALA A 47 1.61 -14.08 9.53
CA ALA A 47 1.67 -12.74 10.11
C ALA A 47 1.03 -11.69 9.22
N VAL A 48 0.56 -10.61 9.85
CA VAL A 48 0.04 -9.43 9.16
C VAL A 48 0.69 -8.19 9.75
N TYR A 49 1.32 -7.41 8.88
CA TYR A 49 1.88 -6.10 9.16
C TYR A 49 1.07 -5.00 8.52
N ALA A 50 1.09 -3.82 9.10
CA ALA A 50 0.53 -2.62 8.49
C ALA A 50 1.40 -1.38 8.74
N SER A 51 1.26 -0.42 7.84
CA SER A 51 1.60 0.96 8.11
C SER A 51 0.80 1.48 9.32
N PRO A 52 1.36 2.34 10.17
CA PRO A 52 0.63 2.92 11.29
C PRO A 52 -0.49 3.87 10.87
N MET A 53 -0.53 4.30 9.61
CA MET A 53 -1.53 5.24 9.10
C MET A 53 -2.94 4.63 9.11
N ASN A 54 -3.94 5.42 9.50
CA ASN A 54 -5.32 4.96 9.71
C ASN A 54 -5.88 4.14 8.54
N ARG A 55 -5.71 4.61 7.31
CA ARG A 55 -6.21 3.93 6.12
C ARG A 55 -5.64 2.51 5.93
N ALA A 56 -4.37 2.31 6.26
CA ALA A 56 -3.74 0.99 6.18
C ALA A 56 -4.14 0.10 7.37
N ARG A 57 -4.17 0.66 8.58
CA ARG A 57 -4.62 -0.01 9.80
C ARG A 57 -6.05 -0.53 9.63
N GLN A 58 -7.00 0.32 9.24
CA GLN A 58 -8.40 -0.05 9.07
C GLN A 58 -8.62 -1.08 7.95
N THR A 59 -7.76 -1.10 6.93
CA THR A 59 -7.78 -2.13 5.89
C THR A 59 -7.32 -3.49 6.43
N ALA A 60 -6.34 -3.51 7.34
CA ALA A 60 -5.74 -4.73 7.88
C ALA A 60 -6.56 -5.33 9.04
N GLU A 61 -7.23 -4.51 9.85
CA GLU A 61 -7.98 -4.93 11.03
C GLU A 61 -8.96 -6.09 10.78
N PRO A 62 -9.83 -6.07 9.76
CA PRO A 62 -10.75 -7.18 9.50
C PRO A 62 -10.01 -8.46 9.08
N VAL A 63 -8.86 -8.36 8.41
CA VAL A 63 -8.06 -9.52 8.02
C VAL A 63 -7.51 -10.26 9.22
N VAL A 64 -6.97 -9.54 10.23
CA VAL A 64 -6.42 -10.16 11.45
C VAL A 64 -7.53 -10.64 12.38
N ALA A 65 -8.64 -9.89 12.48
CA ALA A 65 -9.78 -10.27 13.32
C ALA A 65 -10.38 -11.62 12.88
N GLN A 66 -10.50 -11.87 11.58
CA GLN A 66 -11.00 -13.14 11.06
C GLN A 66 -10.09 -14.33 11.40
N ARG A 67 -8.79 -14.09 11.64
CA ARG A 67 -7.76 -15.14 11.85
C ARG A 67 -7.30 -15.25 13.30
N ALA A 68 -7.75 -14.38 14.18
CA ALA A 68 -7.24 -14.22 15.54
C ALA A 68 -5.70 -13.98 15.54
N LEU A 69 -5.19 -13.26 14.53
CA LEU A 69 -3.79 -12.84 14.45
C LEU A 69 -3.60 -11.47 15.11
N GLU A 70 -2.39 -11.19 15.55
CA GLU A 70 -1.97 -9.87 15.99
C GLU A 70 -1.63 -8.98 14.78
N LEU A 71 -2.15 -7.75 14.76
CA LEU A 71 -1.73 -6.73 13.80
C LEU A 71 -0.45 -6.06 14.28
N ARG A 72 0.61 -6.14 13.46
CA ARG A 72 1.92 -5.59 13.77
C ARG A 72 2.19 -4.34 12.93
N PHE A 73 2.65 -3.27 13.58
CA PHE A 73 2.95 -2.01 12.89
C PHE A 73 4.45 -1.84 12.64
N ARG A 74 4.78 -1.17 11.53
CA ARG A 74 6.14 -0.76 11.19
C ARG A 74 6.10 0.66 10.61
N ASP A 75 6.79 1.60 11.24
CA ASP A 75 6.83 3.01 10.81
C ASP A 75 7.44 3.17 9.41
N GLY A 76 8.38 2.29 9.05
CA GLY A 76 8.98 2.29 7.72
C GLY A 76 8.02 1.91 6.58
N LEU A 77 6.80 1.46 6.89
CA LEU A 77 5.73 1.21 5.90
C LEU A 77 4.83 2.44 5.67
N ALA A 78 5.05 3.56 6.39
CA ALA A 78 4.26 4.77 6.19
C ALA A 78 4.52 5.40 4.82
N GLU A 79 3.50 6.04 4.24
CA GLU A 79 3.63 6.74 2.96
C GLU A 79 4.41 8.05 3.14
N PHE A 80 4.91 8.61 2.04
CA PHE A 80 5.66 9.87 2.05
C PHE A 80 4.82 11.05 2.55
N ASP A 81 3.48 10.98 2.40
CA ASP A 81 2.54 12.01 2.84
C ASP A 81 2.20 11.96 4.33
N ARG A 82 2.89 11.16 5.14
CA ARG A 82 2.55 10.89 6.54
C ARG A 82 2.47 12.14 7.45
N HIS A 83 3.14 13.22 7.06
CA HIS A 83 3.13 14.49 7.79
C HIS A 83 2.40 15.60 7.04
N SER A 84 1.87 15.32 5.85
CA SER A 84 1.09 16.29 5.08
C SER A 84 -0.17 16.71 5.85
N SER A 85 -0.52 17.98 5.78
CA SER A 85 -1.78 18.50 6.32
C SER A 85 -2.99 18.20 5.43
N GLU A 86 -2.76 17.61 4.25
CA GLU A 86 -3.83 17.26 3.32
C GLU A 86 -3.65 15.85 2.76
N TYR A 87 -4.78 15.20 2.54
CA TYR A 87 -4.92 13.99 1.75
C TYR A 87 -6.08 14.12 0.78
N ILE A 88 -5.78 14.05 -0.50
CA ILE A 88 -6.79 14.10 -1.56
C ILE A 88 -6.61 12.84 -2.42
N PRO A 89 -7.65 12.02 -2.58
CA PRO A 89 -7.59 10.88 -3.48
C PRO A 89 -7.14 11.32 -4.88
N VAL A 90 -6.19 10.58 -5.43
CA VAL A 90 -5.56 10.93 -6.72
C VAL A 90 -6.57 11.00 -7.87
N GLU A 91 -7.65 10.26 -7.77
CA GLU A 91 -8.77 10.27 -8.71
C GLU A 91 -9.48 11.63 -8.72
N GLU A 92 -9.61 12.27 -7.56
CA GLU A 92 -10.19 13.61 -7.42
C GLU A 92 -9.27 14.68 -8.01
N LEU A 93 -7.96 14.60 -7.75
CA LEU A 93 -6.98 15.52 -8.34
C LEU A 93 -7.01 15.46 -9.86
N LYS A 94 -7.08 14.26 -10.43
CA LYS A 94 -7.18 14.09 -11.88
C LYS A 94 -8.50 14.60 -12.43
N ALA A 95 -9.62 14.25 -11.79
CA ALA A 95 -10.96 14.61 -12.27
C ALA A 95 -11.21 16.12 -12.24
N SER A 96 -10.65 16.83 -11.25
CA SER A 96 -10.78 18.28 -11.10
C SER A 96 -9.76 19.06 -11.92
N GLY A 97 -8.76 18.41 -12.52
CA GLY A 97 -7.63 19.08 -13.20
C GLY A 97 -6.75 19.88 -12.23
N ASP A 98 -6.66 19.45 -11.00
CA ASP A 98 -5.88 20.11 -9.96
C ASP A 98 -4.38 20.14 -10.32
N PRO A 99 -3.66 21.28 -10.19
CA PRO A 99 -2.23 21.37 -10.50
C PRO A 99 -1.35 20.36 -9.72
N ARG A 100 -1.79 19.90 -8.54
CA ARG A 100 -1.09 18.88 -7.75
C ARG A 100 -1.02 17.52 -8.47
N TRP A 101 -1.97 17.23 -9.37
CA TRP A 101 -1.88 16.06 -10.25
C TRP A 101 -0.62 16.08 -11.13
N ALA A 102 -0.28 17.22 -11.71
CA ALA A 102 0.92 17.36 -12.54
C ALA A 102 2.20 17.20 -11.71
N LYS A 103 2.26 17.77 -10.50
CA LYS A 103 3.38 17.61 -9.57
C LYS A 103 3.58 16.15 -9.18
N MET A 104 2.51 15.43 -8.88
CA MET A 104 2.60 14.01 -8.54
C MET A 104 3.15 13.18 -9.71
N LEU A 105 2.78 13.51 -10.95
CA LEU A 105 3.31 12.83 -12.15
C LEU A 105 4.78 13.14 -12.42
N SER A 106 5.26 14.34 -12.07
CA SER A 106 6.68 14.72 -12.22
C SER A 106 7.58 14.14 -11.14
N GLY A 107 7.00 13.52 -10.08
CA GLY A 107 7.76 13.02 -8.93
C GLY A 107 8.22 14.14 -7.99
N GLU A 108 7.61 15.31 -8.07
CA GLU A 108 7.83 16.39 -7.12
C GLU A 108 7.12 16.06 -5.82
N TRP A 109 7.92 15.90 -4.76
CA TRP A 109 7.44 15.49 -3.45
C TRP A 109 7.45 16.68 -2.50
N ASP A 110 6.29 16.98 -1.95
CA ASP A 110 6.17 17.91 -0.82
C ASP A 110 6.12 17.09 0.47
N ALA A 111 7.28 16.62 0.91
CA ALA A 111 7.42 15.73 2.05
C ALA A 111 8.65 16.13 2.89
N ASP A 112 8.63 15.78 4.18
CA ASP A 112 9.72 16.05 5.13
C ASP A 112 10.94 15.14 4.94
N GLU A 113 10.82 14.12 4.08
CA GLU A 113 11.91 13.20 3.75
C GLU A 113 12.20 13.23 2.24
N SER A 114 13.44 12.99 1.86
CA SER A 114 13.82 12.87 0.46
C SER A 114 13.27 11.57 -0.15
N PRO A 115 13.09 11.50 -1.49
CA PRO A 115 12.72 10.26 -2.15
C PRO A 115 13.69 9.10 -1.86
N GLN A 116 14.97 9.37 -1.68
CA GLN A 116 15.98 8.38 -1.34
C GLN A 116 15.80 7.82 0.08
N GLU A 117 15.53 8.68 1.06
CA GLU A 117 15.28 8.27 2.46
C GLU A 117 14.00 7.43 2.55
N PHE A 118 12.92 7.86 1.88
CA PHE A 118 11.69 7.10 1.77
C PHE A 118 11.93 5.71 1.19
N HIS A 119 12.64 5.65 0.07
CA HIS A 119 12.96 4.41 -0.61
C HIS A 119 13.77 3.48 0.30
N GLN A 120 14.85 3.98 0.91
CA GLN A 120 15.73 3.16 1.76
C GLN A 120 14.99 2.59 2.96
N ARG A 121 14.22 3.43 3.72
CA ARG A 121 13.47 2.92 4.89
C ARG A 121 12.41 1.89 4.51
N THR A 122 11.81 2.04 3.34
CA THR A 122 10.83 1.09 2.81
C THR A 122 11.48 -0.28 2.56
N ILE A 123 12.61 -0.29 1.84
CA ILE A 123 13.36 -1.53 1.54
C ILE A 123 13.82 -2.20 2.83
N ASP A 124 14.50 -1.46 3.71
CA ASP A 124 15.02 -2.00 4.97
C ASP A 124 13.91 -2.62 5.82
N THR A 125 12.74 -1.98 5.87
CA THR A 125 11.60 -2.47 6.64
C THR A 125 11.03 -3.75 6.05
N ILE A 126 10.83 -3.81 4.74
CA ILE A 126 10.27 -5.01 4.09
C ILE A 126 11.25 -6.17 4.15
N GLU A 127 12.54 -5.93 3.92
CA GLU A 127 13.57 -6.98 4.03
C GLU A 127 13.70 -7.50 5.47
N ALA A 128 13.60 -6.65 6.49
CA ALA A 128 13.56 -7.09 7.88
C ALA A 128 12.34 -7.98 8.18
N ILE A 129 11.15 -7.64 7.64
CA ILE A 129 9.96 -8.48 7.77
C ILE A 129 10.19 -9.86 7.10
N ILE A 130 10.83 -9.89 5.93
CA ILE A 130 11.14 -11.13 5.23
C ILE A 130 12.11 -11.99 6.06
N ASP A 131 13.15 -11.39 6.64
CA ASP A 131 14.13 -12.10 7.45
C ASP A 131 13.53 -12.69 8.73
N ASP A 132 12.59 -11.97 9.36
CA ASP A 132 11.87 -12.45 10.55
C ASP A 132 10.90 -13.63 10.25
N HIS A 133 10.54 -13.85 8.97
CA HIS A 133 9.46 -14.77 8.58
C HIS A 133 9.87 -15.83 7.56
N ARG A 134 11.07 -16.36 7.65
CA ARG A 134 11.57 -17.39 6.72
C ARG A 134 10.65 -18.61 6.65
N GLY A 135 10.23 -18.97 5.44
CA GLY A 135 9.32 -20.10 5.19
C GLY A 135 7.84 -19.80 5.40
N HIS A 136 7.49 -18.58 5.76
CA HIS A 136 6.12 -18.14 6.07
C HIS A 136 5.48 -17.36 4.93
N ARG A 137 4.16 -17.16 5.05
CA ARG A 137 3.36 -16.25 4.21
C ARG A 137 2.93 -15.04 5.03
N VAL A 138 3.30 -13.85 4.58
CA VAL A 138 3.12 -12.59 5.33
C VAL A 138 2.36 -11.58 4.47
N ALA A 139 1.30 -11.00 5.03
CA ALA A 139 0.64 -9.85 4.43
C ALA A 139 1.17 -8.54 5.01
N VAL A 140 1.40 -7.56 4.15
CA VAL A 140 1.85 -6.20 4.51
C VAL A 140 0.92 -5.19 3.89
N VAL A 141 0.07 -4.57 4.72
CA VAL A 141 -0.87 -3.54 4.27
C VAL A 141 -0.20 -2.18 4.33
N CYS A 142 -0.01 -1.57 3.18
CA CYS A 142 0.77 -0.35 3.02
C CYS A 142 0.19 0.58 1.92
N HIS A 143 1.02 1.26 1.18
CA HIS A 143 0.64 2.36 0.28
C HIS A 143 1.22 2.19 -1.11
N GLY A 144 0.74 3.01 -2.05
CA GLY A 144 1.16 2.97 -3.44
C GLY A 144 2.64 3.26 -3.64
N GLY A 145 3.18 4.26 -2.94
CA GLY A 145 4.61 4.61 -2.98
C GLY A 145 5.50 3.50 -2.41
N VAL A 146 5.10 2.92 -1.27
CA VAL A 146 5.80 1.78 -0.63
C VAL A 146 5.87 0.57 -1.57
N ILE A 147 4.75 0.22 -2.23
CA ILE A 147 4.71 -0.89 -3.19
C ILE A 147 5.61 -0.59 -4.39
N ASN A 148 5.54 0.64 -4.94
CA ASN A 148 6.40 1.05 -6.05
C ASN A 148 7.87 0.96 -5.68
N ALA A 149 8.29 1.53 -4.55
CA ALA A 149 9.67 1.53 -4.09
C ALA A 149 10.22 0.09 -4.00
N TYR A 150 9.47 -0.81 -3.41
CA TYR A 150 9.92 -2.20 -3.27
C TYR A 150 9.96 -2.95 -4.59
N LEU A 151 8.89 -2.90 -5.39
CA LEU A 151 8.82 -3.63 -6.66
C LEU A 151 9.88 -3.13 -7.66
N THR A 152 10.09 -1.83 -7.78
CA THR A 152 11.12 -1.28 -8.69
C THR A 152 12.52 -1.71 -8.30
N THR A 153 12.81 -1.79 -7.00
CA THR A 153 14.10 -2.27 -6.49
C THR A 153 14.37 -3.73 -6.87
N ILE A 154 13.44 -4.63 -6.53
CA ILE A 154 13.64 -6.06 -6.80
C ILE A 154 13.66 -6.39 -8.29
N MET A 155 12.97 -5.58 -9.11
CA MET A 155 12.97 -5.70 -10.57
C MET A 155 14.16 -4.98 -11.23
N LYS A 156 15.03 -4.33 -10.45
CA LYS A 156 16.19 -3.57 -10.93
C LYS A 156 15.80 -2.55 -12.01
N MET A 157 14.69 -1.86 -11.78
CA MET A 157 14.23 -0.79 -12.65
C MET A 157 15.06 0.49 -12.40
N SER A 158 14.74 1.58 -13.10
CA SER A 158 15.50 2.84 -13.03
C SER A 158 15.70 3.37 -11.60
N ASP A 159 16.84 4.02 -11.36
CA ASP A 159 17.19 4.70 -10.10
C ASP A 159 16.46 6.06 -9.93
N GLU A 160 15.46 6.38 -10.75
CA GLU A 160 14.65 7.58 -10.63
C GLU A 160 13.69 7.45 -9.44
N PHE A 161 14.16 7.79 -8.27
CA PHE A 161 13.35 7.82 -7.06
C PHE A 161 12.18 8.80 -7.17
N GLY A 162 11.04 8.43 -6.56
CA GLY A 162 9.84 9.26 -6.56
C GLY A 162 8.93 9.08 -7.78
N ARG A 163 9.37 8.40 -8.82
CA ARG A 163 8.57 8.11 -10.00
C ARG A 163 7.81 6.79 -9.87
N GLY A 164 6.47 6.84 -9.96
CA GLY A 164 5.65 5.63 -9.96
C GLY A 164 5.67 4.90 -11.30
N PHE A 165 6.09 3.64 -11.31
CA PHE A 165 6.01 2.74 -12.46
C PHE A 165 4.74 1.92 -12.45
N PHE A 166 4.25 1.59 -11.26
CA PHE A 166 3.05 0.80 -11.06
C PHE A 166 1.96 1.69 -10.47
N TYR A 167 0.73 1.41 -10.84
CA TYR A 167 -0.44 2.00 -10.21
C TYR A 167 -1.23 0.93 -9.47
N PRO A 168 -0.84 0.60 -8.24
CA PRO A 168 -1.58 -0.38 -7.44
C PRO A 168 -2.99 0.16 -7.17
N ASN A 169 -4.02 -0.60 -7.50
CA ASN A 169 -5.39 -0.26 -7.17
C ASN A 169 -5.65 -0.39 -5.66
N TYR A 170 -6.72 0.22 -5.14
CA TYR A 170 -7.13 0.03 -3.74
C TYR A 170 -7.33 -1.45 -3.44
N THR A 171 -6.83 -1.89 -2.31
CA THR A 171 -6.80 -3.29 -1.86
C THR A 171 -6.14 -4.29 -2.82
N SER A 172 -5.42 -3.82 -3.85
CA SER A 172 -4.67 -4.72 -4.73
C SER A 172 -3.61 -5.49 -3.97
N ILE A 173 -3.39 -6.74 -4.36
CA ILE A 173 -2.38 -7.63 -3.82
C ILE A 173 -1.24 -7.74 -4.83
N ASN A 174 0.00 -7.55 -4.36
CA ASN A 174 1.21 -7.73 -5.15
C ASN A 174 2.04 -8.81 -4.45
N ARG A 175 2.25 -9.95 -5.12
CA ARG A 175 2.88 -11.12 -4.52
C ARG A 175 4.34 -11.22 -4.92
N VAL A 176 5.19 -11.44 -3.92
CA VAL A 176 6.63 -11.62 -4.10
C VAL A 176 7.07 -12.88 -3.37
N ALA A 177 7.78 -13.76 -4.06
CA ALA A 177 8.50 -14.87 -3.45
C ALA A 177 9.90 -14.38 -3.07
N ALA A 178 10.26 -14.56 -1.80
CA ALA A 178 11.58 -14.24 -1.27
C ALA A 178 12.27 -15.53 -0.79
N SER A 179 13.38 -15.87 -1.43
CA SER A 179 14.17 -17.05 -1.06
C SER A 179 15.20 -16.72 0.04
N SER A 180 15.72 -17.76 0.68
CA SER A 180 16.71 -17.61 1.73
C SER A 180 18.12 -17.23 1.22
N ASN A 181 18.38 -17.38 -0.08
CA ASN A 181 19.64 -16.98 -0.73
C ASN A 181 19.65 -15.53 -1.20
N GLY A 182 18.57 -14.77 -0.94
CA GLY A 182 18.48 -13.37 -1.33
C GLY A 182 17.70 -13.09 -2.61
N ASP A 183 17.29 -14.12 -3.36
CA ASP A 183 16.51 -13.91 -4.60
C ASP A 183 15.08 -13.41 -4.28
N ARG A 184 14.59 -12.53 -5.13
CA ARG A 184 13.23 -11.98 -5.09
C ARG A 184 12.58 -12.19 -6.44
N SER A 185 11.37 -12.78 -6.46
CA SER A 185 10.59 -13.03 -7.69
C SER A 185 9.20 -12.46 -7.56
N VAL A 186 8.81 -11.59 -8.47
CA VAL A 186 7.43 -11.10 -8.54
C VAL A 186 6.54 -12.20 -9.11
N ILE A 187 5.49 -12.58 -8.36
CA ILE A 187 4.52 -13.61 -8.76
C ILE A 187 3.34 -12.94 -9.47
N THR A 188 2.72 -11.94 -8.85
CA THR A 188 1.62 -11.16 -9.41
C THR A 188 1.77 -9.69 -9.04
N ILE A 189 1.22 -8.82 -9.90
CA ILE A 189 1.14 -7.36 -9.65
C ILE A 189 -0.32 -6.96 -9.81
N ASN A 190 -0.82 -6.13 -8.88
CA ASN A 190 -2.12 -5.47 -8.95
C ASN A 190 -3.30 -6.46 -9.05
N GLU A 191 -3.27 -7.54 -8.29
CA GLU A 191 -4.34 -8.53 -8.22
C GLU A 191 -5.56 -7.93 -7.50
N THR A 192 -6.69 -7.85 -8.20
CA THR A 192 -7.93 -7.20 -7.75
C THR A 192 -9.18 -8.03 -8.00
N SER A 193 -9.02 -9.34 -8.10
CA SER A 193 -10.12 -10.27 -8.43
C SER A 193 -11.30 -10.16 -7.46
N HIS A 194 -11.04 -9.82 -6.19
CA HIS A 194 -12.06 -9.62 -5.16
C HIS A 194 -12.95 -8.39 -5.38
N LEU A 195 -12.51 -7.41 -6.17
CA LEU A 195 -13.30 -6.23 -6.50
C LEU A 195 -14.11 -6.39 -7.80
N ARG A 196 -13.91 -7.49 -8.53
CA ARG A 196 -14.60 -7.71 -9.82
C ARG A 196 -16.11 -7.78 -9.60
N ASN A 197 -16.85 -7.00 -10.40
CA ASN A 197 -18.32 -6.90 -10.36
C ASN A 197 -18.88 -6.31 -9.02
N SER A 198 -18.05 -5.70 -8.19
CA SER A 198 -18.51 -5.05 -6.96
C SER A 198 -19.15 -3.68 -7.20
N GLY A 199 -18.84 -3.02 -8.33
CA GLY A 199 -19.20 -1.64 -8.62
C GLY A 199 -18.39 -0.60 -7.85
N LEU A 200 -17.47 -1.03 -6.96
CA LEU A 200 -16.64 -0.15 -6.14
C LEU A 200 -15.52 0.51 -6.96
N PRO A 201 -15.11 1.74 -6.62
CA PRO A 201 -13.96 2.37 -7.23
C PRO A 201 -12.70 1.55 -6.93
N MET A 202 -11.90 1.23 -7.96
CA MET A 202 -10.67 0.44 -7.76
C MET A 202 -9.41 1.33 -7.74
N GLY A 203 -9.50 2.50 -8.32
CA GLY A 203 -8.40 3.44 -8.48
C GLY A 203 -8.59 4.29 -9.73
N LEU A 204 -7.49 4.83 -10.25
CA LEU A 204 -7.50 5.87 -11.29
C LEU A 204 -8.10 5.42 -12.64
N PHE A 205 -7.99 4.15 -12.96
CA PHE A 205 -8.28 3.66 -14.33
C PHE A 205 -9.39 2.61 -14.40
N GLN A 206 -9.86 2.09 -13.27
CA GLN A 206 -10.76 0.94 -13.24
C GLN A 206 -11.89 1.10 -12.21
N LYS A 207 -13.02 0.49 -12.55
CA LYS A 207 -14.11 0.22 -11.61
C LYS A 207 -14.31 -1.30 -11.53
N GLY A 208 -14.65 -1.77 -10.34
CA GLY A 208 -14.94 -3.17 -10.06
C GLY A 208 -16.27 -3.64 -10.66
#